data_239a20050daef6c8533f773c24f74521
#
_entry.id   239a20050daef6c8533f773c24f74521
#
_cell.length_a   1.000
_cell.length_b   1.000
_cell.length_c   1.000
_cell.angle_alpha   90.00
_cell.angle_beta   90.00
_cell.angle_gamma   90.00
#
_symmetry.space_group_name_H-M   'P 1'
#
loop_
_entity.id
_entity.type
_entity.pdbx_description
1 polymer ?
#
loop_
_entity_poly.entity_id
_entity_poly.type
_entity_poly.pdbx_seq_one_letter_code
_entity_poly.pdbx_strand_id
1 'polypeptide(L)'
;MKKVLLTLIAVLMAVPAFAIEVYNNGENAVDIYGTLRGYIGYGHGVDGVSDTTDDNFLYGIQGNSRIGVRLKVGNFSGQVELGAVEATLYGRSTGSNVGLRQAWGAYSFGNAGALLAGKTDTPTAMGGFISDIMDTDGGLNGFGGSTTGSRRFQIQYNVAGLSIALIENDMAYGPGVSYGYTDGGETIPRLGLSYTYKNPSLLVKVAATYSALNGTINAPVSDTRWATVHAFGVALGLKPTFMDGKMWLSVLARYGMNEELYGEAKTVYNGGLMAHSSIRNYVGVQADGTVDNVQRAAVALELGYNVNDMIAVIVGGGYQHSMIDALTYDVGSYAVFLQAPIKISGNFALIPQFTYTGTRLDSDNKDSLVLAMQARITF
;
A
#
# COMPACT_ATOMS: atom_id res chain seq x y z
N MET A 1 -6.55 -10.49 -36.83
CA MET A 1 -6.56 -9.97 -35.47
C MET A 1 -7.05 -11.01 -34.42
N LYS A 2 -8.24 -11.62 -34.54
CA LYS A 2 -8.71 -12.62 -33.53
C LYS A 2 -7.78 -13.81 -33.34
N LYS A 3 -7.18 -14.35 -34.41
CA LYS A 3 -6.24 -15.49 -34.34
C LYS A 3 -4.90 -15.11 -33.66
N VAL A 4 -4.40 -13.89 -33.90
CA VAL A 4 -3.18 -13.40 -33.26
C VAL A 4 -3.39 -13.16 -31.77
N LEU A 5 -4.54 -12.63 -31.37
CA LEU A 5 -4.90 -12.44 -29.97
C LEU A 5 -5.05 -13.78 -29.23
N LEU A 6 -5.68 -14.77 -29.86
CA LEU A 6 -5.83 -16.12 -29.29
C LEU A 6 -4.46 -16.83 -29.18
N THR A 7 -3.58 -16.65 -30.15
CA THR A 7 -2.22 -17.22 -30.11
C THR A 7 -1.39 -16.53 -29.00
N LEU A 8 -1.48 -15.22 -28.86
CA LEU A 8 -0.79 -14.47 -27.79
C LEU A 8 -1.30 -14.90 -26.39
N ILE A 9 -2.61 -15.08 -26.24
CA ILE A 9 -3.21 -15.58 -25.00
C ILE A 9 -2.76 -17.02 -24.73
N ALA A 10 -2.73 -17.88 -25.75
CA ALA A 10 -2.29 -19.27 -25.59
C ALA A 10 -0.79 -19.38 -25.22
N VAL A 11 0.06 -18.52 -25.78
CA VAL A 11 1.48 -18.47 -25.43
C VAL A 11 1.67 -17.98 -24.00
N LEU A 12 0.92 -16.97 -23.55
CA LEU A 12 0.97 -16.47 -22.17
C LEU A 12 0.44 -17.49 -21.15
N MET A 13 -0.49 -18.36 -21.55
CA MET A 13 -1.02 -19.42 -20.67
C MET A 13 -0.12 -20.65 -20.56
N ALA A 14 0.86 -20.80 -21.45
CA ALA A 14 1.80 -21.94 -21.45
C ALA A 14 3.03 -21.73 -20.55
N VAL A 15 3.21 -20.52 -20.01
CA VAL A 15 4.35 -20.22 -19.12
C VAL A 15 4.02 -20.69 -17.70
N PRO A 16 4.89 -21.45 -17.03
CA PRO A 16 4.67 -21.83 -15.63
C PRO A 16 4.60 -20.61 -14.73
N ALA A 17 3.83 -20.71 -13.64
CA ALA A 17 3.57 -19.62 -12.68
C ALA A 17 4.79 -19.18 -11.85
N PHE A 18 5.98 -19.59 -12.26
CA PHE A 18 7.24 -19.27 -11.60
C PHE A 18 7.96 -18.19 -12.37
N ALA A 19 8.77 -17.38 -11.65
CA ALA A 19 9.73 -16.48 -12.27
C ALA A 19 10.50 -17.22 -13.37
N ILE A 20 10.73 -16.55 -14.50
CA ILE A 20 11.50 -17.12 -15.59
C ILE A 20 12.96 -17.16 -15.11
N GLU A 21 13.43 -18.36 -14.79
CA GLU A 21 14.83 -18.58 -14.47
C GLU A 21 15.69 -18.35 -15.72
N VAL A 22 16.49 -17.31 -15.69
CA VAL A 22 17.42 -16.96 -16.77
C VAL A 22 18.75 -17.68 -16.57
N TYR A 23 19.16 -17.79 -15.30
CA TYR A 23 20.39 -18.44 -14.92
C TYR A 23 20.33 -18.95 -13.49
N ASN A 24 20.82 -20.17 -13.25
CA ASN A 24 20.96 -20.72 -11.91
C ASN A 24 22.04 -21.82 -11.90
N ASN A 25 23.06 -21.65 -11.05
CA ASN A 25 24.08 -22.66 -10.81
C ASN A 25 24.12 -23.12 -9.35
N GLY A 26 23.03 -22.84 -8.58
CA GLY A 26 22.90 -23.15 -7.16
C GLY A 26 23.44 -22.04 -6.24
N GLU A 27 24.57 -21.43 -6.57
CA GLU A 27 25.17 -20.30 -5.83
C GLU A 27 24.69 -18.94 -6.35
N ASN A 28 24.61 -18.83 -7.67
CA ASN A 28 24.20 -17.61 -8.35
C ASN A 28 22.91 -17.85 -9.15
N ALA A 29 21.99 -16.92 -9.12
CA ALA A 29 20.72 -16.99 -9.84
C ALA A 29 20.29 -15.65 -10.37
N VAL A 30 19.62 -15.65 -11.53
CA VAL A 30 18.95 -14.49 -12.14
C VAL A 30 17.56 -14.93 -12.59
N ASP A 31 16.54 -14.28 -12.08
CA ASP A 31 15.15 -14.54 -12.41
C ASP A 31 14.48 -13.29 -12.96
N ILE A 32 13.63 -13.45 -13.98
CA ILE A 32 12.67 -12.43 -14.42
C ILE A 32 11.31 -12.84 -13.88
N TYR A 33 10.61 -11.91 -13.26
CA TYR A 33 9.26 -12.13 -12.74
C TYR A 33 8.35 -10.96 -13.07
N GLY A 34 7.05 -11.19 -12.99
CA GLY A 34 6.10 -10.12 -13.20
C GLY A 34 4.66 -10.51 -12.90
N THR A 35 3.80 -9.51 -12.95
CA THR A 35 2.34 -9.70 -12.92
C THR A 35 1.68 -8.62 -13.77
N LEU A 36 0.76 -9.03 -14.61
CA LEU A 36 -0.15 -8.16 -15.34
C LEU A 36 -1.55 -8.33 -14.76
N ARG A 37 -2.20 -7.23 -14.43
CA ARG A 37 -3.53 -7.19 -13.83
C ARG A 37 -4.42 -6.26 -14.66
N GLY A 38 -5.25 -6.86 -15.51
CA GLY A 38 -6.31 -6.16 -16.22
C GLY A 38 -7.62 -6.28 -15.48
N TYR A 39 -8.48 -5.29 -15.55
CA TYR A 39 -9.81 -5.34 -14.94
C TYR A 39 -10.89 -4.77 -15.85
N ILE A 40 -12.11 -5.22 -15.60
CA ILE A 40 -13.35 -4.74 -16.21
C ILE A 40 -14.44 -4.76 -15.14
N GLY A 41 -15.28 -3.75 -15.10
CA GLY A 41 -16.32 -3.66 -14.09
C GLY A 41 -17.27 -2.50 -14.27
N TYR A 42 -18.13 -2.35 -13.28
CA TYR A 42 -19.10 -1.29 -13.13
C TYR A 42 -18.92 -0.64 -11.77
N GLY A 43 -18.99 0.68 -11.73
CA GLY A 43 -18.91 1.46 -10.51
C GLY A 43 -20.07 2.46 -10.41
N HIS A 44 -20.66 2.56 -9.23
CA HIS A 44 -21.65 3.55 -8.86
C HIS A 44 -21.05 4.46 -7.78
N GLY A 45 -21.23 5.76 -7.89
CA GLY A 45 -20.64 6.71 -6.96
C GLY A 45 -19.12 6.87 -7.10
N VAL A 46 -18.56 6.41 -8.22
CA VAL A 46 -17.11 6.32 -8.47
C VAL A 46 -16.68 7.46 -9.40
N ASP A 47 -16.98 8.68 -9.09
CA ASP A 47 -16.48 9.80 -9.88
C ASP A 47 -15.32 10.51 -9.18
N GLY A 48 -14.16 10.52 -9.82
CA GLY A 48 -12.97 11.24 -9.37
C GLY A 48 -12.97 12.74 -9.68
N VAL A 49 -14.00 13.29 -10.28
CA VAL A 49 -13.98 14.67 -10.84
C VAL A 49 -15.19 15.52 -10.50
N SER A 50 -16.35 14.95 -10.20
CA SER A 50 -17.55 15.71 -9.92
C SER A 50 -18.38 15.13 -8.78
N ASP A 51 -19.22 15.96 -8.18
CA ASP A 51 -20.18 15.60 -7.13
C ASP A 51 -21.36 14.72 -7.62
N THR A 52 -21.26 14.17 -8.81
CA THR A 52 -22.31 13.37 -9.42
C THR A 52 -22.17 11.91 -9.04
N THR A 53 -23.27 11.30 -8.66
CA THR A 53 -23.42 9.84 -8.41
C THR A 53 -23.51 9.06 -9.72
N ASP A 54 -22.58 9.29 -10.64
CA ASP A 54 -22.65 8.71 -11.97
C ASP A 54 -22.23 7.24 -11.98
N ASP A 55 -22.94 6.48 -12.80
CA ASP A 55 -22.63 5.11 -13.14
C ASP A 55 -21.50 5.08 -14.18
N ASN A 56 -20.46 4.33 -13.90
CA ASN A 56 -19.31 4.24 -14.79
C ASN A 56 -18.96 2.79 -15.14
N PHE A 57 -18.66 2.57 -16.42
CA PHE A 57 -18.00 1.35 -16.85
C PHE A 57 -16.49 1.48 -16.65
N LEU A 58 -15.92 0.56 -15.88
CA LEU A 58 -14.53 0.59 -15.44
C LEU A 58 -13.72 -0.44 -16.20
N TYR A 59 -12.61 -0.06 -16.77
CA TYR A 59 -11.65 -0.99 -17.39
C TYR A 59 -10.25 -0.39 -17.44
N GLY A 60 -9.25 -1.25 -17.36
CA GLY A 60 -7.86 -0.78 -17.44
C GLY A 60 -6.85 -1.80 -16.95
N ILE A 61 -5.62 -1.32 -16.81
CA ILE A 61 -4.51 -2.03 -16.18
C ILE A 61 -4.32 -1.48 -14.79
N GLN A 62 -4.26 -2.34 -13.79
CA GLN A 62 -4.08 -1.93 -12.40
C GLN A 62 -2.64 -1.50 -12.13
N GLY A 63 -2.45 -0.43 -11.35
CA GLY A 63 -1.17 0.22 -11.08
C GLY A 63 -0.11 -0.65 -10.41
N ASN A 64 -0.48 -1.78 -9.83
CA ASN A 64 0.46 -2.76 -9.30
C ASN A 64 0.86 -3.85 -10.30
N SER A 65 0.51 -3.70 -11.58
CA SER A 65 1.12 -4.47 -12.68
C SER A 65 2.60 -4.14 -12.79
N ARG A 66 3.45 -5.16 -12.91
CA ARG A 66 4.90 -4.99 -12.75
C ARG A 66 5.71 -6.05 -13.49
N ILE A 67 6.94 -5.69 -13.76
CA ILE A 67 8.01 -6.60 -14.19
C ILE A 67 9.28 -6.31 -13.39
N GLY A 68 10.03 -7.33 -13.04
CA GLY A 68 11.26 -7.18 -12.27
C GLY A 68 12.29 -8.26 -12.56
N VAL A 69 13.50 -7.97 -12.12
CA VAL A 69 14.64 -8.89 -12.14
C VAL A 69 15.11 -9.08 -10.70
N ARG A 70 15.31 -10.32 -10.31
CA ARG A 70 15.99 -10.69 -9.06
C ARG A 70 17.34 -11.29 -9.38
N LEU A 71 18.32 -11.02 -8.55
CA LEU A 71 19.65 -11.62 -8.65
C LEU A 71 20.11 -12.12 -7.29
N LYS A 72 20.88 -13.19 -7.33
CA LYS A 72 21.61 -13.74 -6.16
C LYS A 72 23.03 -14.07 -6.63
N VAL A 73 24.04 -13.65 -5.88
CA VAL A 73 25.45 -13.94 -6.13
C VAL A 73 26.11 -14.21 -4.78
N GLY A 74 26.30 -15.50 -4.45
CA GLY A 74 26.76 -15.92 -3.13
C GLY A 74 25.85 -15.37 -2.00
N ASN A 75 26.42 -14.56 -1.14
CA ASN A 75 25.71 -13.91 -0.02
C ASN A 75 25.00 -12.59 -0.40
N PHE A 76 25.19 -12.11 -1.60
CA PHE A 76 24.54 -10.91 -2.11
C PHE A 76 23.21 -11.28 -2.79
N SER A 77 22.17 -10.46 -2.56
CA SER A 77 20.92 -10.51 -3.30
C SER A 77 20.48 -9.10 -3.70
N GLY A 78 19.73 -9.00 -4.78
CA GLY A 78 19.23 -7.71 -5.25
C GLY A 78 17.99 -7.85 -6.12
N GLN A 79 17.29 -6.72 -6.30
CA GLN A 79 16.08 -6.67 -7.10
C GLN A 79 15.90 -5.29 -7.72
N VAL A 80 15.45 -5.30 -8.97
CA VAL A 80 14.90 -4.10 -9.64
C VAL A 80 13.50 -4.45 -10.10
N GLU A 81 12.52 -3.59 -9.82
CA GLU A 81 11.13 -3.77 -10.21
C GLU A 81 10.58 -2.45 -10.79
N LEU A 82 10.00 -2.55 -11.96
CA LEU A 82 9.27 -1.50 -12.64
C LEU A 82 7.78 -1.82 -12.64
N GLY A 83 6.93 -0.81 -12.57
CA GLY A 83 5.48 -1.01 -12.57
C GLY A 83 4.72 0.10 -13.26
N ALA A 84 3.47 -0.17 -13.61
CA ALA A 84 2.55 0.83 -14.09
C ALA A 84 2.24 1.82 -12.95
N VAL A 85 2.44 3.12 -13.17
CA VAL A 85 2.33 4.13 -12.10
C VAL A 85 0.94 4.73 -12.02
N GLU A 86 0.16 4.68 -13.09
CA GLU A 86 -1.03 5.51 -13.22
C GLU A 86 -2.35 4.76 -13.47
N ALA A 87 -2.34 3.44 -13.41
CA ALA A 87 -3.57 2.69 -13.62
C ALA A 87 -4.28 2.43 -12.30
N THR A 88 -5.19 3.30 -11.92
CA THR A 88 -6.13 3.06 -10.82
C THR A 88 -7.54 2.92 -11.38
N LEU A 89 -8.42 2.23 -10.68
CA LEU A 89 -9.83 2.04 -11.07
C LEU A 89 -10.55 3.38 -11.26
N TYR A 90 -10.15 4.40 -10.53
CA TYR A 90 -10.78 5.71 -10.48
C TYR A 90 -10.01 6.77 -11.29
N GLY A 91 -8.83 6.44 -11.78
CA GLY A 91 -8.00 7.37 -12.51
C GLY A 91 -8.20 7.25 -14.02
N ARG A 92 -8.72 8.28 -14.66
CA ARG A 92 -8.50 8.46 -16.09
C ARG A 92 -7.02 8.80 -16.28
N SER A 93 -6.17 7.78 -16.34
CA SER A 93 -4.79 8.01 -16.72
C SER A 93 -4.74 8.51 -18.16
N THR A 94 -4.22 9.70 -18.34
CA THR A 94 -3.94 10.28 -19.66
C THR A 94 -2.55 9.91 -20.17
N GLY A 95 -1.78 9.16 -19.40
CA GLY A 95 -0.40 8.75 -19.72
C GLY A 95 -0.07 7.33 -19.23
N SER A 96 0.77 6.64 -19.95
CA SER A 96 1.34 5.35 -19.56
C SER A 96 2.75 5.55 -19.02
N ASN A 97 2.86 5.82 -17.73
CA ASN A 97 4.16 5.97 -17.08
C ASN A 97 4.59 4.65 -16.44
N VAL A 98 5.85 4.32 -16.67
CA VAL A 98 6.53 3.22 -15.99
C VAL A 98 7.42 3.80 -14.91
N GLY A 99 7.19 3.39 -13.66
CA GLY A 99 7.95 3.91 -12.52
C GLY A 99 8.78 2.85 -11.82
N LEU A 100 9.87 3.30 -11.18
CA LEU A 100 10.70 2.46 -10.34
C LEU A 100 9.95 2.15 -9.04
N ARG A 101 9.53 0.89 -8.88
CA ARG A 101 8.86 0.40 -7.67
C ARG A 101 9.87 -0.03 -6.62
N GLN A 102 10.87 -0.84 -7.01
CA GLN A 102 11.92 -1.31 -6.12
C GLN A 102 13.28 -1.28 -6.82
N ALA A 103 14.33 -0.95 -6.09
CA ALA A 103 15.73 -1.08 -6.48
C ALA A 103 16.57 -1.19 -5.21
N TRP A 104 17.01 -2.41 -4.87
CA TRP A 104 17.75 -2.65 -3.63
C TRP A 104 18.78 -3.76 -3.79
N GLY A 105 19.76 -3.74 -2.88
CA GLY A 105 20.71 -4.81 -2.68
C GLY A 105 20.80 -5.17 -1.20
N ALA A 106 21.09 -6.43 -0.90
CA ALA A 106 21.28 -6.92 0.45
C ALA A 106 22.46 -7.89 0.54
N TYR A 107 23.17 -7.85 1.65
CA TYR A 107 24.25 -8.78 1.96
C TYR A 107 23.89 -9.58 3.23
N SER A 108 23.98 -10.90 3.13
CA SER A 108 23.71 -11.82 4.23
C SER A 108 24.99 -12.15 5.00
N PHE A 109 24.93 -11.99 6.31
CA PHE A 109 25.98 -12.41 7.26
C PHE A 109 25.66 -13.78 7.89
N GLY A 110 24.83 -14.59 7.21
CA GLY A 110 24.34 -15.86 7.74
C GLY A 110 23.45 -15.66 8.96
N ASN A 111 23.74 -16.39 10.04
CA ASN A 111 22.93 -16.28 11.28
C ASN A 111 23.01 -14.90 11.96
N ALA A 112 24.00 -14.09 11.64
CA ALA A 112 24.10 -12.73 12.15
C ALA A 112 23.13 -11.75 11.47
N GLY A 113 22.38 -12.17 10.45
CA GLY A 113 21.37 -11.36 9.81
C GLY A 113 21.77 -10.86 8.43
N ALA A 114 21.10 -9.81 7.94
CA ALA A 114 21.36 -9.20 6.64
C ALA A 114 21.23 -7.67 6.68
N LEU A 115 22.10 -7.00 5.94
CA LEU A 115 22.04 -5.56 5.70
C LEU A 115 21.48 -5.32 4.29
N LEU A 116 20.45 -4.50 4.18
CA LEU A 116 19.82 -4.09 2.94
C LEU A 116 19.96 -2.59 2.76
N ALA A 117 20.22 -2.15 1.54
CA ALA A 117 20.17 -0.76 1.14
C ALA A 117 19.43 -0.60 -0.18
N GLY A 118 18.57 0.42 -0.30
CA GLY A 118 17.84 0.75 -1.50
C GLY A 118 16.35 0.99 -1.28
N LYS A 119 15.62 1.17 -2.39
CA LYS A 119 14.18 1.42 -2.39
C LYS A 119 13.43 0.09 -2.38
N THR A 120 12.71 -0.18 -1.31
CA THR A 120 11.83 -1.35 -1.17
C THR A 120 10.73 -1.07 -0.15
N ASP A 121 9.83 -2.04 0.08
CA ASP A 121 8.84 -1.91 1.15
C ASP A 121 9.55 -1.73 2.50
N THR A 122 9.12 -0.74 3.26
CA THR A 122 9.69 -0.49 4.59
C THR A 122 9.37 -1.65 5.55
N PRO A 123 10.17 -1.87 6.60
CA PRO A 123 9.92 -2.96 7.53
C PRO A 123 8.55 -2.85 8.22
N THR A 124 7.96 -1.67 8.22
CA THR A 124 6.67 -1.39 8.85
C THR A 124 5.47 -1.60 7.92
N ALA A 125 5.70 -1.92 6.65
CA ALA A 125 4.64 -2.32 5.74
C ALA A 125 3.95 -3.61 6.22
N MET A 126 2.61 -3.59 6.26
CA MET A 126 1.78 -4.71 6.76
C MET A 126 1.22 -5.56 5.60
N GLY A 127 2.03 -5.78 4.58
CA GLY A 127 1.64 -6.61 3.44
C GLY A 127 1.35 -8.06 3.82
N GLY A 128 0.40 -8.69 3.11
CA GLY A 128 0.07 -10.11 3.27
C GLY A 128 -0.97 -10.43 4.36
N PHE A 129 -1.42 -9.45 5.13
CA PHE A 129 -2.51 -9.65 6.09
C PHE A 129 -3.88 -9.54 5.42
N ILE A 130 -4.12 -8.48 4.67
CA ILE A 130 -5.38 -8.24 3.96
C ILE A 130 -5.13 -8.40 2.46
N SER A 131 -6.07 -9.05 1.76
CA SER A 131 -6.02 -9.25 0.32
C SER A 131 -6.07 -7.94 -0.45
N ASP A 132 -5.40 -7.90 -1.59
CA ASP A 132 -5.50 -6.77 -2.51
C ASP A 132 -6.94 -6.66 -3.02
N ILE A 133 -7.51 -5.47 -2.96
CA ILE A 133 -8.75 -5.11 -3.64
C ILE A 133 -8.46 -4.19 -4.81
N MET A 134 -9.25 -4.29 -5.88
CA MET A 134 -9.01 -3.56 -7.12
C MET A 134 -9.09 -2.04 -6.93
N ASP A 135 -9.97 -1.60 -6.04
CA ASP A 135 -10.31 -0.19 -5.84
C ASP A 135 -9.16 0.62 -5.25
N THR A 136 -8.31 0.01 -4.44
CA THR A 136 -7.27 0.73 -3.70
C THR A 136 -5.85 0.33 -4.09
N ASP A 137 -5.70 -0.64 -4.99
CA ASP A 137 -4.40 -1.13 -5.45
C ASP A 137 -3.45 -1.56 -4.31
N GLY A 138 -3.96 -2.10 -3.26
CA GLY A 138 -3.12 -2.53 -2.13
C GLY A 138 -3.88 -2.88 -0.86
N GLY A 139 -4.99 -3.59 -0.96
CA GLY A 139 -5.83 -3.95 0.17
C GLY A 139 -6.72 -2.78 0.61
N LEU A 140 -7.19 -2.79 1.83
CA LEU A 140 -8.11 -1.79 2.38
C LEU A 140 -7.41 -0.48 2.77
N ASN A 141 -6.54 0.03 1.92
CA ASN A 141 -5.72 1.20 2.21
C ASN A 141 -6.60 2.45 2.45
N GLY A 142 -6.55 3.03 3.65
CA GLY A 142 -7.43 4.13 4.05
C GLY A 142 -8.82 3.72 4.53
N PHE A 143 -9.15 2.41 4.48
CA PHE A 143 -10.38 1.83 5.02
C PHE A 143 -10.09 0.84 6.16
N GLY A 144 -9.07 1.12 6.95
CA GLY A 144 -8.67 0.29 8.07
C GLY A 144 -7.59 -0.76 7.77
N GLY A 145 -7.31 -1.04 6.50
CA GLY A 145 -6.27 -2.01 6.09
C GLY A 145 -4.95 -1.37 5.70
N SER A 146 -4.77 -0.12 5.99
CA SER A 146 -3.58 0.62 5.61
C SER A 146 -2.32 0.14 6.33
N THR A 147 -1.21 0.29 5.65
CA THR A 147 0.11 0.03 6.19
C THR A 147 0.66 1.27 6.88
N THR A 148 1.58 1.08 7.82
CA THR A 148 2.41 2.16 8.35
C THR A 148 3.70 2.33 7.53
N GLY A 149 3.79 1.68 6.37
CA GLY A 149 4.97 1.67 5.52
C GLY A 149 4.66 1.55 4.03
N SER A 150 5.50 2.17 3.23
CA SER A 150 5.48 2.13 1.77
C SER A 150 6.87 1.85 1.21
N ARG A 151 7.03 1.87 -0.10
CA ARG A 151 8.34 1.71 -0.76
C ARG A 151 9.13 3.01 -0.71
N ARG A 152 10.23 2.99 0.06
CA ARG A 152 11.13 4.12 0.25
C ARG A 152 12.59 3.67 0.16
N PHE A 153 13.50 4.60 -0.11
CA PHE A 153 14.90 4.35 0.13
C PHE A 153 15.13 4.13 1.62
N GLN A 154 15.94 3.14 1.95
CA GLN A 154 16.23 2.79 3.33
C GLN A 154 17.55 2.04 3.45
N ILE A 155 18.12 2.09 4.65
CA ILE A 155 19.15 1.18 5.13
C ILE A 155 18.51 0.36 6.24
N GLN A 156 18.43 -0.96 6.06
CA GLN A 156 17.69 -1.87 6.93
C GLN A 156 18.57 -3.04 7.36
N TYR A 157 18.52 -3.38 8.64
CA TYR A 157 19.12 -4.57 9.17
C TYR A 157 18.04 -5.56 9.62
N ASN A 158 18.20 -6.82 9.23
CA ASN A 158 17.26 -7.90 9.51
C ASN A 158 17.95 -9.04 10.24
N VAL A 159 17.39 -9.49 11.35
CA VAL A 159 17.89 -10.66 12.10
C VAL A 159 16.75 -11.33 12.86
N ALA A 160 16.60 -12.64 12.72
CA ALA A 160 15.66 -13.46 13.50
C ALA A 160 14.22 -12.89 13.60
N GLY A 161 13.69 -12.36 12.51
CA GLY A 161 12.36 -11.73 12.45
C GLY A 161 12.31 -10.27 12.87
N LEU A 162 13.34 -9.75 13.52
CA LEU A 162 13.48 -8.32 13.82
C LEU A 162 14.01 -7.58 12.58
N SER A 163 13.44 -6.41 12.29
CA SER A 163 13.92 -5.48 11.27
C SER A 163 13.98 -4.08 11.85
N ILE A 164 15.11 -3.40 11.63
CA ILE A 164 15.35 -2.01 12.02
C ILE A 164 15.80 -1.25 10.78
N ALA A 165 15.23 -0.08 10.51
CA ALA A 165 15.58 0.70 9.34
C ALA A 165 15.67 2.20 9.63
N LEU A 166 16.61 2.84 8.93
CA LEU A 166 16.63 4.27 8.67
C LEU A 166 16.00 4.48 7.28
N ILE A 167 14.93 5.25 7.23
CA ILE A 167 14.07 5.37 6.06
C ILE A 167 14.05 6.83 5.62
N GLU A 168 14.13 7.06 4.32
CA GLU A 168 13.91 8.35 3.69
C GLU A 168 12.54 8.90 4.07
N ASN A 169 12.47 10.16 4.47
CA ASN A 169 11.22 10.88 4.62
C ASN A 169 10.70 11.33 3.24
N ASP A 170 9.41 11.12 3.01
CA ASP A 170 8.73 11.68 1.86
C ASP A 170 8.18 13.05 2.27
N MET A 171 8.91 14.08 1.96
CA MET A 171 8.51 15.45 2.27
C MET A 171 7.26 15.81 1.49
N ALA A 172 6.11 15.73 2.13
CA ALA A 172 4.86 16.15 1.54
C ALA A 172 4.69 17.66 1.70
N TYR A 173 4.69 18.37 0.58
CA TYR A 173 4.33 19.78 0.56
C TYR A 173 2.81 19.93 0.66
N GLY A 174 2.30 20.63 1.68
CA GLY A 174 0.93 21.12 1.73
C GLY A 174 0.86 22.58 1.28
N PRO A 175 -0.26 23.08 0.73
CA PRO A 175 -0.44 24.49 0.51
C PRO A 175 -0.43 25.20 1.87
N GLY A 176 0.56 26.02 2.09
CA GLY A 176 0.69 26.80 3.31
C GLY A 176 1.69 26.29 4.33
N VAL A 177 2.24 25.09 4.20
CA VAL A 177 3.29 24.57 5.08
C VAL A 177 4.43 24.04 4.22
N SER A 178 5.57 24.72 4.26
CA SER A 178 6.78 24.25 3.65
C SER A 178 7.57 23.44 4.69
N TYR A 179 7.42 22.14 4.69
CA TYR A 179 8.41 21.26 5.31
C TYR A 179 9.59 21.21 4.35
N GLY A 180 10.46 22.18 4.41
CA GLY A 180 11.41 22.40 3.35
C GLY A 180 12.85 22.26 3.78
N TYR A 181 13.67 21.97 2.80
CA TYR A 181 15.12 22.04 2.79
C TYR A 181 15.70 23.47 3.01
N THR A 182 14.88 24.44 3.34
CA THR A 182 15.36 25.78 3.68
C THR A 182 15.55 25.88 5.17
N ASP A 183 16.78 25.83 5.60
CA ASP A 183 17.32 26.15 6.93
C ASP A 183 16.80 25.38 8.17
N GLY A 184 15.79 24.53 8.03
CA GLY A 184 15.17 23.81 9.13
C GLY A 184 14.92 22.32 8.86
N GLY A 185 15.65 21.72 7.96
CA GLY A 185 15.49 20.35 7.43
C GLY A 185 15.10 19.24 8.43
N GLU A 186 15.01 18.02 7.96
CA GLU A 186 14.72 16.84 8.77
C GLU A 186 15.57 16.81 10.03
N THR A 187 14.94 16.71 11.19
CA THR A 187 15.68 16.59 12.45
C THR A 187 16.34 15.23 12.55
N ILE A 188 15.65 14.16 12.09
CA ILE A 188 16.15 12.79 12.01
C ILE A 188 15.51 12.05 10.84
N PRO A 189 16.18 11.07 10.21
CA PRO A 189 15.55 10.13 9.30
C PRO A 189 14.42 9.39 10.01
N ARG A 190 13.41 8.98 9.25
CA ARG A 190 12.34 8.15 9.79
C ARG A 190 12.91 6.81 10.29
N LEU A 191 12.59 6.46 11.52
CA LEU A 191 12.96 5.20 12.13
C LEU A 191 11.83 4.19 11.88
N GLY A 192 12.18 2.99 11.42
CA GLY A 192 11.25 1.88 11.25
C GLY A 192 11.71 0.67 12.07
N LEU A 193 10.79 0.08 12.80
CA LEU A 193 11.02 -1.12 13.61
C LEU A 193 9.91 -2.12 13.34
N SER A 194 10.22 -3.40 13.14
CA SER A 194 9.20 -4.44 13.15
C SER A 194 9.75 -5.77 13.66
N TYR A 195 8.85 -6.58 14.20
CA TYR A 195 9.10 -7.97 14.50
C TYR A 195 8.05 -8.84 13.83
N THR A 196 8.48 -9.86 13.12
CA THR A 196 7.61 -10.81 12.42
C THR A 196 7.88 -12.22 12.96
N TYR A 197 6.83 -12.83 13.50
CA TYR A 197 6.79 -14.25 13.83
C TYR A 197 5.93 -14.98 12.81
N LYS A 198 6.45 -16.06 12.26
CA LYS A 198 5.76 -16.87 11.26
C LYS A 198 6.01 -18.36 11.49
N ASN A 199 4.91 -19.12 11.54
CA ASN A 199 4.91 -20.57 11.46
C ASN A 199 3.78 -21.04 10.51
N PRO A 200 3.60 -22.34 10.23
CA PRO A 200 2.57 -22.81 9.30
C PRO A 200 1.13 -22.40 9.65
N SER A 201 0.82 -22.19 10.94
CA SER A 201 -0.54 -21.89 11.41
C SER A 201 -0.75 -20.45 11.86
N LEU A 202 0.32 -19.62 11.93
CA LEU A 202 0.20 -18.27 12.47
C LEU A 202 1.26 -17.34 11.88
N LEU A 203 0.81 -16.19 11.38
CA LEU A 203 1.64 -15.05 11.09
C LEU A 203 1.28 -13.91 12.05
N VAL A 204 2.27 -13.37 12.74
CA VAL A 204 2.15 -12.17 13.59
C VAL A 204 3.18 -11.16 13.15
N LYS A 205 2.80 -9.91 13.06
CA LYS A 205 3.73 -8.81 12.85
C LYS A 205 3.34 -7.62 13.71
N VAL A 206 4.31 -7.08 14.42
CA VAL A 206 4.21 -5.78 15.10
C VAL A 206 5.16 -4.82 14.41
N ALA A 207 4.71 -3.59 14.18
CA ALA A 207 5.52 -2.58 13.51
C ALA A 207 5.33 -1.21 14.17
N ALA A 208 6.38 -0.40 14.15
CA ALA A 208 6.37 0.98 14.64
C ALA A 208 7.23 1.87 13.75
N THR A 209 6.78 3.09 13.51
CA THR A 209 7.57 4.15 12.87
C THR A 209 7.61 5.39 13.74
N TYR A 210 8.68 6.16 13.59
CA TYR A 210 8.79 7.48 14.20
C TYR A 210 9.60 8.40 13.31
N SER A 211 9.16 9.67 13.23
CA SER A 211 9.91 10.76 12.62
C SER A 211 9.67 12.06 13.39
N ALA A 212 10.64 12.93 13.39
CA ALA A 212 10.51 14.30 13.89
C ALA A 212 10.91 15.25 12.77
N LEU A 213 10.00 16.11 12.36
CA LEU A 213 10.14 17.02 11.24
C LEU A 213 10.10 18.46 11.74
N ASN A 214 10.96 19.31 11.25
CA ASN A 214 10.87 20.74 11.52
C ASN A 214 9.85 21.36 10.55
N GLY A 215 8.80 21.95 11.10
CA GLY A 215 7.79 22.68 10.36
C GLY A 215 7.93 24.18 10.49
N THR A 216 7.66 24.92 9.43
CA THR A 216 7.57 26.39 9.45
C THR A 216 6.15 26.84 9.38
N ILE A 217 5.85 27.94 10.03
CA ILE A 217 4.59 28.66 9.87
C ILE A 217 4.68 29.47 8.58
N ASN A 218 3.65 29.45 7.79
CA ASN A 218 3.40 30.46 6.77
C ASN A 218 2.92 31.76 7.44
N ALA A 219 3.79 32.40 8.20
CA ALA A 219 3.57 33.76 8.65
C ALA A 219 3.97 34.76 7.56
N PRO A 220 3.39 35.96 7.53
CA PRO A 220 3.91 37.04 6.69
C PRO A 220 5.38 37.22 7.00
N VAL A 221 6.17 37.41 5.98
CA VAL A 221 7.64 37.33 5.77
C VAL A 221 8.58 37.79 6.92
N SER A 222 8.09 38.25 8.04
CA SER A 222 8.90 38.85 9.11
C SER A 222 9.06 38.01 10.38
N ASP A 223 8.33 36.90 10.56
CA ASP A 223 8.39 36.11 11.80
C ASP A 223 8.25 34.60 11.51
N THR A 224 9.31 33.99 11.01
CA THR A 224 9.36 32.55 10.76
C THR A 224 9.53 31.82 12.08
N ARG A 225 8.46 31.26 12.61
CA ARG A 225 8.51 30.37 13.78
C ARG A 225 8.67 28.93 13.34
N TRP A 226 9.46 28.18 14.07
CA TRP A 226 9.73 26.78 13.85
C TRP A 226 9.12 25.95 14.98
N ALA A 227 8.48 24.86 14.63
CA ALA A 227 8.10 23.85 15.60
C ALA A 227 8.50 22.46 15.11
N THR A 228 8.83 21.58 16.03
CA THR A 228 9.04 20.19 15.71
C THR A 228 7.72 19.47 15.67
N VAL A 229 7.38 18.92 14.52
CA VAL A 229 6.19 18.10 14.32
C VAL A 229 6.59 16.64 14.46
N HIS A 230 6.03 15.95 15.46
CA HIS A 230 6.24 14.53 15.67
C HIS A 230 5.25 13.73 14.86
N ALA A 231 5.75 12.70 14.17
CA ALA A 231 4.94 11.75 13.40
C ALA A 231 5.29 10.32 13.83
N PHE A 232 4.30 9.52 14.17
CA PHE A 232 4.51 8.13 14.52
C PHE A 232 3.35 7.24 14.07
N GLY A 233 3.61 5.95 13.93
CA GLY A 233 2.60 4.94 13.69
C GLY A 233 2.98 3.62 14.31
N VAL A 234 1.98 2.89 14.78
CA VAL A 234 2.11 1.51 15.27
C VAL A 234 1.06 0.63 14.59
N ALA A 235 1.42 -0.61 14.30
CA ALA A 235 0.51 -1.58 13.70
C ALA A 235 0.73 -2.98 14.27
N LEU A 236 -0.36 -3.73 14.34
CA LEU A 236 -0.39 -5.15 14.71
C LEU A 236 -1.15 -5.92 13.65
N GLY A 237 -0.52 -6.94 13.09
CA GLY A 237 -1.14 -7.91 12.19
C GLY A 237 -1.15 -9.30 12.80
N LEU A 238 -2.29 -9.98 12.71
CA LEU A 238 -2.49 -11.37 13.14
C LEU A 238 -3.16 -12.13 12.00
N LYS A 239 -2.62 -13.30 11.63
CA LYS A 239 -3.22 -14.16 10.60
C LYS A 239 -3.05 -15.64 11.01
N PRO A 240 -3.92 -16.13 11.90
CA PRO A 240 -4.04 -17.57 12.12
C PRO A 240 -4.63 -18.28 10.90
N THR A 241 -4.18 -19.49 10.67
CA THR A 241 -4.71 -20.41 9.66
C THR A 241 -5.23 -21.68 10.33
N PHE A 242 -6.30 -22.22 9.77
CA PHE A 242 -7.03 -23.39 10.29
C PHE A 242 -7.24 -24.42 9.20
N MET A 243 -7.67 -25.63 9.55
CA MET A 243 -8.02 -26.69 8.60
C MET A 243 -6.88 -26.95 7.60
N ASP A 244 -5.65 -27.12 8.10
CA ASP A 244 -4.44 -27.34 7.30
C ASP A 244 -4.21 -26.26 6.23
N GLY A 245 -4.47 -25.00 6.60
CA GLY A 245 -4.28 -23.84 5.72
C GLY A 245 -5.44 -23.55 4.76
N LYS A 246 -6.54 -24.30 4.84
CA LYS A 246 -7.72 -24.04 3.99
C LYS A 246 -8.48 -22.78 4.41
N MET A 247 -8.45 -22.43 5.68
CA MET A 247 -9.15 -21.25 6.20
C MET A 247 -8.17 -20.34 6.93
N TRP A 248 -8.36 -19.03 6.80
CA TRP A 248 -7.61 -18.04 7.58
C TRP A 248 -8.51 -16.91 8.05
N LEU A 249 -8.13 -16.35 9.18
CA LEU A 249 -8.67 -15.10 9.69
C LEU A 249 -7.52 -14.10 9.76
N SER A 250 -7.69 -12.93 9.21
CA SER A 250 -6.71 -11.83 9.35
C SER A 250 -7.30 -10.71 10.16
N VAL A 251 -6.50 -10.16 11.05
CA VAL A 251 -6.80 -8.95 11.81
C VAL A 251 -5.63 -8.01 11.62
N LEU A 252 -5.92 -6.78 11.25
CA LEU A 252 -4.94 -5.71 11.17
C LEU A 252 -5.46 -4.52 11.95
N ALA A 253 -4.70 -4.04 12.93
CA ALA A 253 -5.02 -2.86 13.71
C ALA A 253 -3.84 -1.88 13.64
N ARG A 254 -4.14 -0.58 13.63
CA ARG A 254 -3.12 0.47 13.64
C ARG A 254 -3.60 1.71 14.38
N TYR A 255 -2.64 2.46 14.86
CA TYR A 255 -2.81 3.81 15.36
C TYR A 255 -1.60 4.66 14.95
N GLY A 256 -1.82 5.92 14.64
CA GLY A 256 -0.74 6.83 14.32
C GLY A 256 -1.13 8.30 14.43
N MET A 257 -0.12 9.15 14.43
CA MET A 257 -0.25 10.60 14.45
C MET A 257 0.65 11.20 13.37
N ASN A 258 0.09 12.11 12.59
CA ASN A 258 0.79 12.85 11.52
C ASN A 258 1.48 11.97 10.47
N GLU A 259 1.01 10.73 10.30
CA GLU A 259 1.57 9.76 9.34
C GLU A 259 1.47 10.24 7.88
N GLU A 260 0.62 11.22 7.62
CA GLU A 260 0.47 11.89 6.32
C GLU A 260 1.74 12.57 5.87
N LEU A 261 2.54 13.07 6.82
CA LEU A 261 3.76 13.82 6.53
C LEU A 261 4.82 12.97 5.84
N TYR A 262 4.82 11.66 6.06
CA TYR A 262 5.71 10.76 5.37
C TYR A 262 5.03 9.82 4.37
N GLY A 263 3.81 10.18 3.94
CA GLY A 263 3.11 9.51 2.85
C GLY A 263 2.57 8.12 3.15
N GLU A 264 2.56 7.72 4.41
CA GLU A 264 2.21 6.36 4.82
C GLU A 264 0.72 6.16 5.08
N ALA A 265 0.05 7.22 5.48
CA ALA A 265 -1.37 7.19 5.71
C ALA A 265 -2.11 7.73 4.50
N LYS A 266 -2.98 6.92 3.95
CA LYS A 266 -3.88 7.36 2.91
C LYS A 266 -5.29 7.32 3.45
N THR A 267 -5.98 8.45 3.45
CA THR A 267 -7.41 8.45 3.50
C THR A 267 -7.87 8.12 2.11
N VAL A 268 -8.44 6.99 1.89
CA VAL A 268 -8.98 6.67 0.59
C VAL A 268 -10.24 7.46 0.42
N TYR A 269 -10.30 7.94 -0.73
CA TYR A 269 -11.24 8.82 -1.18
C TYR A 269 -11.80 8.34 -2.51
N ASN A 270 -13.09 8.16 -2.54
CA ASN A 270 -13.83 7.94 -3.74
C ASN A 270 -14.58 9.19 -4.12
N GLY A 271 -14.18 9.80 -5.22
CA GLY A 271 -14.96 10.80 -5.91
C GLY A 271 -15.22 12.11 -5.15
N GLY A 272 -14.27 12.98 -5.06
CA GLY A 272 -14.50 14.43 -4.97
C GLY A 272 -14.51 15.13 -3.63
N LEU A 273 -14.62 14.52 -2.45
CA LEU A 273 -14.74 15.32 -1.23
C LEU A 273 -13.47 15.74 -0.55
N MET A 274 -12.47 14.90 -0.55
CA MET A 274 -11.19 15.28 -0.02
C MET A 274 -10.10 14.65 -0.82
N ALA A 275 -9.59 15.38 -1.80
CA ALA A 275 -8.33 14.99 -2.39
C ALA A 275 -7.35 14.75 -1.24
N HIS A 276 -6.62 13.65 -1.30
CA HIS A 276 -5.59 13.19 -0.36
C HIS A 276 -4.66 14.29 0.10
N SER A 277 -4.40 15.30 -0.77
CA SER A 277 -3.72 16.54 -0.47
C SER A 277 -4.36 17.33 0.67
N SER A 278 -5.65 17.19 0.93
CA SER A 278 -6.32 18.05 1.89
C SER A 278 -6.02 17.65 3.34
N ILE A 279 -5.93 16.38 3.68
CA ILE A 279 -5.68 16.00 5.09
C ILE A 279 -4.24 16.33 5.51
N ARG A 280 -3.28 16.24 4.60
CA ARG A 280 -1.92 16.71 4.86
C ARG A 280 -1.87 18.18 5.22
N ASN A 281 -2.79 18.97 4.69
CA ASN A 281 -2.85 20.42 4.92
C ASN A 281 -3.32 20.76 6.33
N TYR A 282 -3.88 19.81 7.06
CA TYR A 282 -4.34 20.02 8.43
C TYR A 282 -3.26 19.73 9.48
N VAL A 283 -2.16 19.07 9.12
CA VAL A 283 -1.00 19.03 10.00
C VAL A 283 -0.22 20.31 9.78
N GLY A 284 -0.13 21.14 10.79
CA GLY A 284 0.50 22.45 10.62
C GLY A 284 0.96 23.08 11.92
N VAL A 285 1.80 24.10 11.81
CA VAL A 285 2.25 24.92 12.93
C VAL A 285 1.44 26.21 12.92
N GLN A 286 0.72 26.47 13.99
CA GLN A 286 -0.11 27.66 14.16
C GLN A 286 0.74 28.90 14.49
N ALA A 287 0.17 30.11 14.36
CA ALA A 287 0.84 31.37 14.63
C ALA A 287 1.33 31.51 16.09
N ASP A 288 0.73 30.81 17.02
CA ASP A 288 1.11 30.76 18.43
C ASP A 288 2.23 29.73 18.73
N GLY A 289 2.64 28.94 17.73
CA GLY A 289 3.63 27.87 17.85
C GLY A 289 3.06 26.51 18.25
N THR A 290 1.74 26.39 18.38
CA THR A 290 1.09 25.09 18.57
C THR A 290 1.07 24.28 17.26
N VAL A 291 0.97 22.96 17.37
CA VAL A 291 0.91 22.04 16.23
C VAL A 291 -0.48 21.42 16.15
N ASP A 292 -1.16 21.65 15.03
CA ASP A 292 -2.35 20.89 14.70
C ASP A 292 -1.93 19.50 14.25
N ASN A 293 -2.51 18.48 14.86
CA ASN A 293 -2.20 17.10 14.59
C ASN A 293 -3.35 16.40 13.87
N VAL A 294 -3.00 15.34 13.16
CA VAL A 294 -3.94 14.37 12.62
C VAL A 294 -3.66 13.04 13.28
N GLN A 295 -4.63 12.51 14.02
CA GLN A 295 -4.55 11.20 14.66
C GLN A 295 -5.43 10.22 13.91
N ARG A 296 -5.02 8.95 13.83
CA ARG A 296 -5.76 7.87 13.18
C ARG A 296 -5.79 6.60 13.99
N ALA A 297 -6.97 6.01 14.05
CA ALA A 297 -7.15 4.63 14.48
C ALA A 297 -7.81 3.84 13.36
N ALA A 298 -7.34 2.62 13.09
CA ALA A 298 -7.88 1.81 12.03
C ALA A 298 -7.85 0.32 12.38
N VAL A 299 -8.85 -0.41 11.86
CA VAL A 299 -8.94 -1.86 11.98
C VAL A 299 -9.43 -2.46 10.67
N ALA A 300 -8.85 -3.60 10.28
CA ALA A 300 -9.35 -4.40 9.18
C ALA A 300 -9.43 -5.87 9.57
N LEU A 301 -10.42 -6.55 9.02
CA LEU A 301 -10.69 -7.96 9.20
C LEU A 301 -10.85 -8.64 7.85
N GLU A 302 -10.37 -9.87 7.73
CA GLU A 302 -10.56 -10.70 6.55
C GLU A 302 -10.74 -12.15 6.97
N LEU A 303 -11.73 -12.82 6.38
CA LEU A 303 -11.92 -14.26 6.46
C LEU A 303 -11.79 -14.82 5.05
N GLY A 304 -10.92 -15.81 4.88
CA GLY A 304 -10.75 -16.51 3.61
C GLY A 304 -10.88 -18.02 3.77
N TYR A 305 -11.41 -18.65 2.73
CA TYR A 305 -11.61 -20.10 2.66
C TYR A 305 -11.27 -20.62 1.26
N ASN A 306 -10.38 -21.58 1.17
CA ASN A 306 -10.09 -22.34 -0.04
C ASN A 306 -11.15 -23.44 -0.19
N VAL A 307 -12.12 -23.23 -1.08
CA VAL A 307 -13.16 -24.22 -1.39
C VAL A 307 -12.52 -25.48 -1.98
N ASN A 308 -11.57 -25.29 -2.87
CA ASN A 308 -10.72 -26.31 -3.47
C ASN A 308 -9.40 -25.66 -3.97
N ASP A 309 -8.57 -26.40 -4.70
CA ASP A 309 -7.29 -25.91 -5.21
C ASP A 309 -7.41 -24.80 -6.25
N MET A 310 -8.58 -24.65 -6.86
CA MET A 310 -8.85 -23.65 -7.89
C MET A 310 -9.59 -22.41 -7.35
N ILE A 311 -10.45 -22.57 -6.37
CA ILE A 311 -11.39 -21.53 -5.95
C ILE A 311 -11.20 -21.21 -4.47
N ALA A 312 -11.04 -19.93 -4.18
CA ALA A 312 -11.15 -19.40 -2.83
C ALA A 312 -12.30 -18.39 -2.74
N VAL A 313 -12.82 -18.19 -1.54
CA VAL A 313 -13.78 -17.12 -1.22
C VAL A 313 -13.17 -16.30 -0.09
N ILE A 314 -13.18 -14.98 -0.26
CA ILE A 314 -12.58 -14.04 0.68
C ILE A 314 -13.59 -12.94 0.94
N VAL A 315 -13.90 -12.71 2.20
CA VAL A 315 -14.73 -11.59 2.66
C VAL A 315 -13.94 -10.79 3.67
N GLY A 316 -14.02 -9.47 3.58
CA GLY A 316 -13.32 -8.61 4.51
C GLY A 316 -13.89 -7.21 4.56
N GLY A 317 -13.36 -6.42 5.45
CA GLY A 317 -13.71 -5.03 5.60
C GLY A 317 -12.77 -4.31 6.55
N GLY A 318 -12.85 -3.01 6.56
CA GLY A 318 -12.06 -2.17 7.43
C GLY A 318 -12.74 -0.84 7.73
N TYR A 319 -12.33 -0.24 8.82
CA TYR A 319 -12.76 1.08 9.25
C TYR A 319 -11.56 1.90 9.71
N GLN A 320 -11.51 3.14 9.32
CA GLN A 320 -10.54 4.13 9.76
C GLN A 320 -11.25 5.35 10.30
N HIS A 321 -10.82 5.81 11.46
CA HIS A 321 -11.25 7.05 12.09
C HIS A 321 -10.08 8.02 12.17
N SER A 322 -10.27 9.25 11.70
CA SER A 322 -9.26 10.31 11.72
C SER A 322 -9.79 11.50 12.49
N MET A 323 -9.09 11.87 13.55
CA MET A 323 -9.30 13.05 14.36
C MET A 323 -8.33 14.13 13.89
N ILE A 324 -8.83 15.32 13.58
CA ILE A 324 -8.07 16.40 12.96
C ILE A 324 -8.24 17.65 13.83
N ASP A 325 -7.17 18.07 14.51
CA ASP A 325 -7.24 19.21 15.48
C ASP A 325 -7.75 20.51 14.82
N ALA A 326 -7.43 20.73 13.56
CA ALA A 326 -7.86 21.92 12.81
C ALA A 326 -9.34 21.89 12.40
N LEU A 327 -10.07 20.79 12.61
CA LEU A 327 -11.46 20.62 12.22
C LEU A 327 -12.34 20.44 13.45
N THR A 328 -13.61 20.84 13.31
CA THR A 328 -14.63 20.64 14.37
C THR A 328 -15.32 19.27 14.27
N TYR A 329 -14.92 18.44 13.31
CA TYR A 329 -15.50 17.12 13.06
C TYR A 329 -14.43 16.10 12.70
N ASP A 330 -14.73 14.85 12.93
CA ASP A 330 -13.87 13.72 12.59
C ASP A 330 -14.21 13.13 11.22
N VAL A 331 -13.24 12.43 10.63
CA VAL A 331 -13.39 11.77 9.33
C VAL A 331 -13.38 10.26 9.52
N GLY A 332 -14.46 9.59 9.12
CA GLY A 332 -14.55 8.14 9.07
C GLY A 332 -14.44 7.61 7.64
N SER A 333 -13.72 6.51 7.43
CA SER A 333 -13.70 5.79 6.16
C SER A 333 -13.87 4.31 6.39
N TYR A 334 -14.67 3.63 5.55
CA TYR A 334 -14.90 2.19 5.65
C TYR A 334 -14.97 1.53 4.29
N ALA A 335 -14.67 0.24 4.27
CA ALA A 335 -14.91 -0.62 3.13
C ALA A 335 -15.33 -2.02 3.57
N VAL A 336 -16.15 -2.66 2.76
CA VAL A 336 -16.39 -4.10 2.80
C VAL A 336 -16.20 -4.67 1.42
N PHE A 337 -15.66 -5.89 1.32
CA PHE A 337 -15.46 -6.54 0.04
C PHE A 337 -15.74 -8.04 0.09
N LEU A 338 -16.07 -8.58 -1.07
CA LEU A 338 -16.15 -10.00 -1.34
C LEU A 338 -15.38 -10.30 -2.62
N GLN A 339 -14.47 -11.26 -2.56
CA GLN A 339 -13.70 -11.74 -3.71
C GLN A 339 -13.83 -13.25 -3.85
N ALA A 340 -13.80 -13.74 -5.10
CA ALA A 340 -13.71 -15.16 -5.38
C ALA A 340 -12.57 -15.45 -6.37
N PRO A 341 -11.29 -15.48 -5.92
CA PRO A 341 -10.17 -15.83 -6.78
C PRO A 341 -10.35 -17.23 -7.40
N ILE A 342 -10.33 -17.32 -8.73
CA ILE A 342 -10.46 -18.55 -9.52
C ILE A 342 -9.17 -18.75 -10.28
N LYS A 343 -8.38 -19.74 -9.90
CA LYS A 343 -7.17 -20.16 -10.61
C LYS A 343 -7.54 -20.97 -11.83
N ILE A 344 -7.37 -20.43 -13.02
CA ILE A 344 -7.61 -21.14 -14.29
C ILE A 344 -6.41 -22.01 -14.66
N SER A 345 -5.20 -21.51 -14.35
CA SER A 345 -3.94 -22.24 -14.50
C SER A 345 -2.95 -21.81 -13.43
N GLY A 346 -1.76 -22.35 -13.41
CA GLY A 346 -0.71 -21.96 -12.46
C GLY A 346 -0.35 -20.46 -12.49
N ASN A 347 -0.52 -19.83 -13.64
CA ASN A 347 -0.11 -18.45 -13.87
C ASN A 347 -1.25 -17.50 -14.28
N PHE A 348 -2.49 -18.00 -14.38
CA PHE A 348 -3.65 -17.20 -14.75
C PHE A 348 -4.80 -17.38 -13.77
N ALA A 349 -5.33 -16.28 -13.27
CA ALA A 349 -6.49 -16.24 -12.40
C ALA A 349 -7.49 -15.17 -12.84
N LEU A 350 -8.77 -15.46 -12.61
CA LEU A 350 -9.87 -14.51 -12.66
C LEU A 350 -10.33 -14.22 -11.23
N ILE A 351 -10.56 -12.95 -10.91
CA ILE A 351 -10.91 -12.52 -9.55
C ILE A 351 -12.13 -11.61 -9.64
N PRO A 352 -13.37 -12.18 -9.66
CA PRO A 352 -14.55 -11.36 -9.44
C PRO A 352 -14.54 -10.77 -8.04
N GLN A 353 -14.94 -9.49 -7.95
CA GLN A 353 -14.95 -8.71 -6.73
C GLN A 353 -16.19 -7.83 -6.66
N PHE A 354 -16.75 -7.76 -5.48
CA PHE A 354 -17.69 -6.74 -5.03
C PHE A 354 -17.00 -5.90 -3.95
N THR A 355 -17.10 -4.58 -4.02
CA THR A 355 -16.63 -3.68 -2.98
C THR A 355 -17.66 -2.59 -2.75
N TYR A 356 -17.88 -2.28 -1.48
CA TYR A 356 -18.65 -1.12 -1.05
C TYR A 356 -17.78 -0.29 -0.11
N THR A 357 -17.60 0.99 -0.43
CA THR A 357 -16.74 1.90 0.32
C THR A 357 -17.48 3.16 0.68
N GLY A 358 -17.08 3.81 1.76
CA GLY A 358 -17.66 5.09 2.12
C GLY A 358 -16.74 5.95 2.97
N THR A 359 -17.01 7.26 2.90
CA THR A 359 -16.39 8.28 3.75
C THR A 359 -17.49 9.06 4.45
N ARG A 360 -17.31 9.32 5.73
CA ARG A 360 -18.21 10.11 6.57
C ARG A 360 -17.47 11.37 7.01
N LEU A 361 -18.05 12.52 6.71
CA LEU A 361 -17.47 13.82 6.96
C LEU A 361 -18.58 14.76 7.40
N ASP A 362 -18.76 14.93 8.71
CA ASP A 362 -19.84 15.74 9.30
C ASP A 362 -21.22 15.40 8.71
N SER A 363 -21.82 16.34 7.98
CA SER A 363 -23.11 16.16 7.29
C SER A 363 -22.97 15.54 5.88
N ASP A 364 -21.76 15.38 5.38
CA ASP A 364 -21.51 14.97 4.00
C ASP A 364 -20.98 13.53 3.95
N ASN A 365 -21.78 12.65 3.39
CA ASN A 365 -21.47 11.22 3.31
C ASN A 365 -21.37 10.80 1.85
N LYS A 366 -20.29 10.12 1.49
CA LYS A 366 -20.13 9.56 0.14
C LYS A 366 -19.85 8.08 0.21
N ASP A 367 -20.61 7.37 -0.61
CA ASP A 367 -20.52 5.93 -0.75
C ASP A 367 -20.26 5.58 -2.21
N SER A 368 -19.55 4.50 -2.43
CA SER A 368 -19.39 3.93 -3.76
C SER A 368 -19.48 2.40 -3.74
N LEU A 369 -19.93 1.87 -4.86
CA LEU A 369 -20.05 0.44 -5.08
C LEU A 369 -19.30 0.07 -6.35
N VAL A 370 -18.51 -0.98 -6.29
CA VAL A 370 -17.81 -1.54 -7.44
C VAL A 370 -18.10 -3.02 -7.59
N LEU A 371 -18.49 -3.40 -8.80
CA LEU A 371 -18.56 -4.78 -9.27
C LEU A 371 -17.54 -4.93 -10.38
N ALA A 372 -16.50 -5.70 -10.16
CA ALA A 372 -15.45 -5.83 -11.17
C ALA A 372 -14.87 -7.25 -11.21
N MET A 373 -14.20 -7.55 -12.29
CA MET A 373 -13.42 -8.77 -12.47
C MET A 373 -12.00 -8.41 -12.91
N GLN A 374 -11.02 -8.91 -12.18
CA GLN A 374 -9.61 -8.81 -12.55
C GLN A 374 -9.15 -10.07 -13.26
N ALA A 375 -8.47 -9.93 -14.39
CA ALA A 375 -7.66 -10.98 -15.00
C ALA A 375 -6.20 -10.76 -14.57
N ARG A 376 -5.62 -11.76 -13.89
CA ARG A 376 -4.26 -11.69 -13.36
C ARG A 376 -3.39 -12.74 -14.02
N ILE A 377 -2.31 -12.30 -14.67
CA ILE A 377 -1.26 -13.16 -15.21
C ILE A 377 -0.01 -12.94 -14.38
N THR A 378 0.63 -14.03 -13.91
CA THR A 378 1.87 -13.98 -13.11
C THR A 378 2.93 -14.88 -13.76
N PHE A 379 4.15 -14.42 -13.85
CA PHE A 379 5.28 -15.18 -14.42
C PHE A 379 6.58 -14.87 -13.69
#